data_765640a588f86a61243a9cd274e96b70
#
_entry.id   765640a588f86a61243a9cd274e96b70
#
_cell.length_a   1.000
_cell.length_b   1.000
_cell.length_c   1.000
_cell.angle_alpha   90.00
_cell.angle_beta   90.00
_cell.angle_gamma   90.00
#
_symmetry.space_group_name_H-M   'P 1'
#
loop_
_entity.id
_entity.type
_entity.pdbx_description
1 polymer ?
#
loop_
_entity_poly.entity_id
_entity_poly.type
_entity_poly.pdbx_seq_one_letter_code
_entity_poly.pdbx_strand_id
1 'polypeptide(L)'
;MMIGATSETDYELLQVTEGLYRKFNLRRVFFSAFVNVNQDKNLPIKEGEGPPLLREHRLYQADWLLRYYQFEAHEILSKDNPNFNLHFDPKCNWALKHLENFPVEVNRADYHTLLRVPGIGYTSATRIIKARRLGDLNFENLKKMGVVLKRALYFITCNGKMMYQTKVEEDYIARNLLAVKEKLPREVLNMNYRQLSLFDTNTAYSLLK
;
A
#
# COMPACT_ATOMS: atom_id res chain seq x y z
N MET A 1 -4.54 4.79 -16.45
CA MET A 1 -4.65 3.35 -16.81
C MET A 1 -5.96 2.85 -16.25
N MET A 2 -6.70 2.05 -17.02
CA MET A 2 -7.99 1.49 -16.62
C MET A 2 -7.75 0.09 -16.05
N ILE A 3 -8.24 -0.19 -14.86
CA ILE A 3 -7.95 -1.42 -14.12
C ILE A 3 -9.12 -2.38 -14.22
N GLY A 4 -8.88 -3.59 -14.71
CA GLY A 4 -9.90 -4.65 -14.84
C GLY A 4 -10.68 -4.60 -16.16
N ALA A 5 -10.35 -3.70 -17.09
CA ALA A 5 -10.91 -3.72 -18.44
C ALA A 5 -10.33 -4.84 -19.31
N THR A 6 -9.15 -5.29 -18.98
CA THR A 6 -8.38 -6.31 -19.68
C THR A 6 -7.75 -7.28 -18.67
N SER A 7 -7.12 -8.34 -19.13
CA SER A 7 -6.63 -9.44 -18.30
C SER A 7 -5.25 -9.17 -17.67
N GLU A 8 -4.71 -7.96 -17.75
CA GLU A 8 -3.38 -7.64 -17.20
C GLU A 8 -3.30 -7.88 -15.70
N THR A 9 -2.17 -8.39 -15.30
CA THR A 9 -1.78 -8.56 -13.91
C THR A 9 -1.34 -7.22 -13.28
N ASP A 10 -1.38 -7.12 -11.96
CA ASP A 10 -0.88 -5.94 -11.25
C ASP A 10 0.62 -5.73 -11.47
N TYR A 11 1.37 -6.82 -11.65
CA TYR A 11 2.80 -6.77 -11.96
C TYR A 11 3.07 -6.10 -13.31
N GLU A 12 2.34 -6.48 -14.37
CA GLU A 12 2.47 -5.86 -15.69
C GLU A 12 2.11 -4.38 -15.64
N LEU A 13 1.02 -4.01 -14.97
CA LEU A 13 0.62 -2.62 -14.77
C LEU A 13 1.71 -1.82 -14.04
N LEU A 14 2.32 -2.43 -13.03
CA LEU A 14 3.37 -1.77 -12.23
C LEU A 14 4.67 -1.61 -13.04
N GLN A 15 5.05 -2.61 -13.84
CA GLN A 15 6.20 -2.52 -14.75
C GLN A 15 6.01 -1.42 -15.80
N VAL A 16 4.83 -1.34 -16.41
CA VAL A 16 4.51 -0.27 -17.35
C VAL A 16 4.59 1.09 -16.67
N THR A 17 4.04 1.21 -15.46
CA THR A 17 4.09 2.45 -14.67
C THR A 17 5.52 2.88 -14.38
N GLU A 18 6.38 1.96 -13.95
CA GLU A 18 7.80 2.21 -13.73
C GLU A 18 8.51 2.64 -15.01
N GLY A 19 8.23 1.95 -16.12
CA GLY A 19 8.76 2.29 -17.45
C GLY A 19 8.38 3.70 -17.90
N LEU A 20 7.13 4.12 -17.65
CA LEU A 20 6.66 5.45 -17.95
C LEU A 20 7.41 6.53 -17.15
N TYR A 21 7.71 6.26 -15.88
CA TYR A 21 8.51 7.19 -15.06
C TYR A 21 9.96 7.26 -15.53
N ARG A 22 10.60 6.10 -15.78
CA ARG A 22 12.02 6.06 -16.16
C ARG A 22 12.30 6.56 -17.57
N LYS A 23 11.44 6.20 -18.56
CA LYS A 23 11.69 6.52 -19.97
C LYS A 23 11.11 7.86 -20.40
N PHE A 24 9.94 8.25 -19.86
CA PHE A 24 9.20 9.43 -20.31
C PHE A 24 9.15 10.53 -19.26
N ASN A 25 9.79 10.34 -18.11
CA ASN A 25 9.83 11.32 -17.01
C ASN A 25 8.45 11.84 -16.60
N LEU A 26 7.43 10.98 -16.62
CA LEU A 26 6.09 11.32 -16.19
C LEU A 26 6.08 11.61 -14.69
N ARG A 27 5.28 12.59 -14.28
CA ARG A 27 5.16 12.96 -12.86
C ARG A 27 4.24 12.01 -12.08
N ARG A 28 3.20 11.47 -12.74
CA ARG A 28 2.21 10.60 -12.12
C ARG A 28 1.44 9.81 -13.17
N VAL A 29 1.12 8.57 -12.85
CA VAL A 29 0.14 7.74 -13.54
C VAL A 29 -1.14 7.73 -12.73
N PHE A 30 -2.29 7.82 -13.40
CA PHE A 30 -3.60 7.70 -12.78
C PHE A 30 -4.18 6.32 -13.09
N PHE A 31 -4.72 5.69 -12.06
CA PHE A 31 -5.43 4.43 -12.14
C PHE A 31 -6.92 4.68 -11.96
N SER A 32 -7.76 3.94 -12.67
CA SER A 32 -9.20 4.01 -12.52
C SER A 32 -9.77 2.59 -12.65
N ALA A 33 -10.51 2.16 -11.66
CA ALA A 33 -11.22 0.89 -11.71
C ALA A 33 -12.27 0.94 -12.81
N PHE A 34 -12.28 -0.10 -13.66
CA PHE A 34 -13.24 -0.20 -14.75
C PHE A 34 -14.64 -0.51 -14.20
N VAL A 35 -15.65 0.18 -14.73
CA VAL A 35 -17.06 -0.05 -14.43
C VAL A 35 -17.76 -0.55 -15.69
N ASN A 36 -18.27 -1.76 -15.67
CA ASN A 36 -19.02 -2.34 -16.79
C ASN A 36 -20.46 -1.82 -16.79
N VAL A 37 -20.68 -0.65 -17.40
CA VAL A 37 -21.99 0.01 -17.44
C VAL A 37 -22.97 -0.73 -18.35
N ASN A 38 -22.47 -1.26 -19.49
CA ASN A 38 -23.29 -1.87 -20.53
C ASN A 38 -23.50 -3.39 -20.34
N GLN A 39 -22.90 -3.97 -19.29
CA GLN A 39 -22.96 -5.43 -19.02
C GLN A 39 -22.51 -6.27 -20.22
N ASP A 40 -21.50 -5.82 -20.95
CA ASP A 40 -20.96 -6.51 -22.12
C ASP A 40 -20.28 -7.82 -21.68
N LYS A 41 -20.78 -8.94 -22.21
CA LYS A 41 -20.30 -10.29 -21.90
C LYS A 41 -18.89 -10.59 -22.44
N ASN A 42 -18.40 -9.78 -23.38
CA ASN A 42 -17.05 -9.92 -23.93
C ASN A 42 -15.95 -9.32 -23.03
N LEU A 43 -16.33 -8.60 -21.98
CA LEU A 43 -15.39 -8.01 -21.04
C LEU A 43 -15.00 -9.00 -19.93
N PRO A 44 -13.77 -8.94 -19.41
CA PRO A 44 -13.23 -9.89 -18.43
C PRO A 44 -13.89 -9.79 -17.04
N ILE A 45 -14.60 -8.70 -16.75
CA ILE A 45 -15.37 -8.55 -15.50
C ILE A 45 -16.67 -9.33 -15.60
N LYS A 46 -16.86 -10.28 -14.69
CA LYS A 46 -18.07 -11.08 -14.60
C LYS A 46 -19.28 -10.23 -14.21
N GLU A 47 -20.45 -10.67 -14.71
CA GLU A 47 -21.73 -10.09 -14.35
C GLU A 47 -21.92 -10.12 -12.81
N GLY A 48 -22.19 -8.97 -12.19
CA GLY A 48 -22.36 -8.85 -10.74
C GLY A 48 -21.08 -8.56 -9.94
N GLU A 49 -19.89 -8.62 -10.54
CA GLU A 49 -18.67 -8.12 -9.89
C GLU A 49 -18.63 -6.60 -9.97
N GLY A 50 -18.49 -5.96 -8.82
CA GLY A 50 -18.28 -4.51 -8.75
C GLY A 50 -16.89 -4.09 -9.27
N PRO A 51 -16.66 -2.78 -9.46
CA PRO A 51 -15.37 -2.28 -9.91
C PRO A 51 -14.25 -2.68 -8.94
N PRO A 52 -13.04 -3.02 -9.44
CA PRO A 52 -11.95 -3.51 -8.60
C PRO A 52 -11.27 -2.39 -7.81
N LEU A 53 -12.00 -1.70 -6.94
CA LEU A 53 -11.55 -0.52 -6.18
C LEU A 53 -10.39 -0.83 -5.23
N LEU A 54 -10.37 -2.01 -4.61
CA LEU A 54 -9.26 -2.40 -3.74
C LEU A 54 -7.97 -2.58 -4.54
N ARG A 55 -8.07 -3.16 -5.74
CA ARG A 55 -6.95 -3.33 -6.68
C ARG A 55 -6.40 -1.97 -7.13
N GLU A 56 -7.28 -1.04 -7.49
CA GLU A 56 -6.92 0.35 -7.78
C GLU A 56 -6.18 0.99 -6.61
N HIS A 57 -6.72 0.86 -5.40
CA HIS A 57 -6.11 1.40 -4.19
C HIS A 57 -4.70 0.83 -3.94
N ARG A 58 -4.51 -0.50 -4.12
CA ARG A 58 -3.19 -1.14 -3.98
C ARG A 58 -2.19 -0.64 -5.03
N LEU A 59 -2.65 -0.42 -6.26
CA LEU A 59 -1.81 0.18 -7.32
C LEU A 59 -1.37 1.59 -6.96
N TYR A 60 -2.24 2.44 -6.41
CA TYR A 60 -1.84 3.76 -5.91
C TYR A 60 -0.85 3.68 -4.75
N GLN A 61 -1.00 2.71 -3.84
CA GLN A 61 -0.02 2.49 -2.77
C GLN A 61 1.34 2.06 -3.34
N ALA A 62 1.36 1.16 -4.31
CA ALA A 62 2.59 0.71 -4.97
C ALA A 62 3.24 1.83 -5.81
N ASP A 63 2.45 2.62 -6.53
CA ASP A 63 2.91 3.82 -7.24
C ASP A 63 3.67 4.77 -6.29
N TRP A 64 3.14 4.95 -5.08
CA TRP A 64 3.82 5.76 -4.06
C TRP A 64 5.17 5.16 -3.65
N LEU A 65 5.29 3.83 -3.56
CA LEU A 65 6.55 3.15 -3.26
C LEU A 65 7.57 3.36 -4.39
N LEU A 66 7.18 3.25 -5.65
CA LEU A 66 8.05 3.50 -6.80
C LEU A 66 8.60 4.94 -6.80
N ARG A 67 7.73 5.94 -6.63
CA ARG A 67 8.10 7.34 -6.79
C ARG A 67 8.89 7.93 -5.62
N TYR A 68 8.59 7.53 -4.40
CA TYR A 68 9.10 8.21 -3.22
C TYR A 68 9.93 7.33 -2.29
N TYR A 69 9.84 6.01 -2.41
CA TYR A 69 10.52 5.07 -1.52
C TYR A 69 11.61 4.27 -2.21
N GLN A 70 11.85 4.54 -3.49
CA GLN A 70 12.85 3.86 -4.31
C GLN A 70 12.70 2.34 -4.34
N PHE A 71 11.47 1.87 -4.36
CA PHE A 71 11.18 0.49 -4.72
C PHE A 71 11.17 0.33 -6.22
N GLU A 72 11.49 -0.86 -6.68
CA GLU A 72 11.33 -1.27 -8.07
C GLU A 72 10.13 -2.20 -8.22
N ALA A 73 9.52 -2.22 -9.41
CA ALA A 73 8.32 -3.03 -9.64
C ALA A 73 8.54 -4.51 -9.33
N HIS A 74 9.72 -5.04 -9.68
CA HIS A 74 10.09 -6.44 -9.46
C HIS A 74 10.33 -6.80 -7.98
N GLU A 75 10.61 -5.83 -7.10
CA GLU A 75 10.71 -6.04 -5.66
C GLU A 75 9.32 -6.19 -5.03
N ILE A 76 8.33 -5.46 -5.54
CA ILE A 76 6.96 -5.42 -4.98
C ILE A 76 6.15 -6.64 -5.42
N LEU A 77 6.23 -6.98 -6.71
CA LEU A 77 5.53 -8.09 -7.35
C LEU A 77 6.47 -8.85 -8.29
N SER A 78 6.14 -10.10 -8.59
CA SER A 78 6.90 -10.96 -9.48
C SER A 78 5.98 -11.73 -10.43
N LYS A 79 6.56 -12.42 -11.43
CA LYS A 79 5.79 -13.30 -12.32
C LYS A 79 5.08 -14.43 -11.57
N ASP A 80 5.70 -14.93 -10.49
CA ASP A 80 5.12 -16.01 -9.67
C ASP A 80 4.03 -15.50 -8.72
N ASN A 81 4.10 -14.22 -8.34
CA ASN A 81 3.12 -13.54 -7.50
C ASN A 81 2.70 -12.22 -8.16
N PRO A 82 1.91 -12.27 -9.24
CA PRO A 82 1.68 -11.12 -10.10
C PRO A 82 0.63 -10.14 -9.58
N ASN A 83 -0.14 -10.49 -8.55
CA ASN A 83 -1.24 -9.67 -8.05
C ASN A 83 -1.03 -9.30 -6.58
N PHE A 84 -1.55 -8.13 -6.20
CA PHE A 84 -1.47 -7.64 -4.82
C PHE A 84 -2.24 -8.51 -3.84
N ASN A 85 -1.70 -8.60 -2.64
CA ASN A 85 -2.41 -9.19 -1.52
C ASN A 85 -3.61 -8.32 -1.13
N LEU A 86 -4.77 -8.95 -0.90
CA LEU A 86 -5.99 -8.25 -0.51
C LEU A 86 -5.93 -7.72 0.93
N HIS A 87 -5.20 -8.40 1.81
CA HIS A 87 -5.19 -8.14 3.26
C HIS A 87 -4.10 -7.17 3.70
N PHE A 88 -2.96 -7.16 2.98
CA PHE A 88 -1.82 -6.31 3.33
C PHE A 88 -1.58 -5.24 2.27
N ASP A 89 -1.16 -4.05 2.73
CA ASP A 89 -0.63 -3.07 1.81
C ASP A 89 0.69 -3.56 1.16
N PRO A 90 1.06 -3.07 -0.03
CA PRO A 90 2.22 -3.57 -0.76
C PRO A 90 3.52 -3.53 0.05
N LYS A 91 3.72 -2.51 0.88
CA LYS A 91 4.91 -2.38 1.71
C LYS A 91 4.96 -3.39 2.86
N CYS A 92 3.82 -3.63 3.52
CA CYS A 92 3.72 -4.68 4.55
C CYS A 92 3.92 -6.06 3.93
N ASN A 93 3.32 -6.32 2.78
CA ASN A 93 3.48 -7.61 2.08
C ASN A 93 4.93 -7.86 1.67
N TRP A 94 5.62 -6.81 1.18
CA TRP A 94 7.05 -6.89 0.88
C TRP A 94 7.87 -7.21 2.12
N ALA A 95 7.64 -6.50 3.22
CA ALA A 95 8.40 -6.69 4.46
C ALA A 95 8.20 -8.09 5.08
N LEU A 96 7.00 -8.67 4.97
CA LEU A 96 6.73 -10.04 5.42
C LEU A 96 7.52 -11.08 4.61
N LYS A 97 7.70 -10.84 3.31
CA LYS A 97 8.47 -11.72 2.42
C LYS A 97 9.98 -11.55 2.55
N HIS A 98 10.44 -10.48 3.21
CA HIS A 98 11.86 -10.12 3.36
C HIS A 98 12.23 -9.91 4.83
N LEU A 99 11.83 -10.85 5.69
CA LEU A 99 12.10 -10.78 7.13
C LEU A 99 13.59 -10.83 7.46
N GLU A 100 14.42 -11.32 6.55
CA GLU A 100 15.89 -11.32 6.67
C GLU A 100 16.48 -9.91 6.79
N ASN A 101 15.77 -8.88 6.31
CA ASN A 101 16.18 -7.47 6.42
C ASN A 101 15.78 -6.84 7.76
N PHE A 102 15.09 -7.56 8.63
CA PHE A 102 14.51 -7.05 9.88
C PHE A 102 14.98 -7.85 11.10
N PRO A 103 15.01 -7.23 12.30
CA PRO A 103 14.60 -5.86 12.60
C PRO A 103 15.66 -4.81 12.23
N VAL A 104 15.20 -3.62 11.89
CA VAL A 104 16.03 -2.45 11.55
C VAL A 104 16.30 -1.60 12.79
N GLU A 105 17.58 -1.30 13.11
CA GLU A 105 17.93 -0.39 14.19
C GLU A 105 17.74 1.06 13.76
N VAL A 106 16.73 1.72 14.33
CA VAL A 106 16.30 3.08 13.92
C VAL A 106 17.38 4.13 14.10
N ASN A 107 18.19 3.99 15.16
CA ASN A 107 19.25 4.96 15.47
C ASN A 107 20.46 4.88 14.52
N ARG A 108 20.58 3.80 13.74
CA ARG A 108 21.73 3.56 12.83
C ARG A 108 21.36 3.46 11.37
N ALA A 109 20.16 2.94 11.06
CA ALA A 109 19.72 2.68 9.68
C ALA A 109 19.79 3.94 8.81
N ASP A 110 20.16 3.77 7.54
CA ASP A 110 20.09 4.85 6.56
C ASP A 110 18.64 5.21 6.22
N TYR A 111 18.48 6.31 5.47
CA TYR A 111 17.18 6.82 5.11
C TYR A 111 16.35 5.84 4.27
N HIS A 112 16.98 5.16 3.32
CA HIS A 112 16.30 4.24 2.42
C HIS A 112 15.85 2.97 3.13
N THR A 113 16.69 2.44 4.02
CA THR A 113 16.35 1.34 4.91
C THR A 113 15.14 1.68 5.80
N LEU A 114 15.11 2.89 6.38
CA LEU A 114 13.95 3.35 7.16
C LEU A 114 12.68 3.43 6.32
N LEU A 115 12.77 3.85 5.06
CA LEU A 115 11.61 3.90 4.16
C LEU A 115 11.06 2.51 3.82
N ARG A 116 11.84 1.44 3.94
CA ARG A 116 11.38 0.06 3.72
C ARG A 116 10.57 -0.50 4.89
N VAL A 117 10.71 0.09 6.09
CA VAL A 117 10.00 -0.37 7.29
C VAL A 117 8.50 -0.03 7.22
N PRO A 118 7.59 -1.03 7.38
CA PRO A 118 6.15 -0.76 7.51
C PRO A 118 5.86 0.21 8.66
N GLY A 119 4.98 1.18 8.43
CA GLY A 119 4.63 2.20 9.42
C GLY A 119 5.58 3.40 9.50
N ILE A 120 6.73 3.38 8.82
CA ILE A 120 7.60 4.56 8.66
C ILE A 120 7.38 5.15 7.26
N GLY A 121 6.89 6.38 7.22
CA GLY A 121 6.68 7.12 5.98
C GLY A 121 7.81 8.12 5.71
N TYR A 122 7.79 8.76 4.54
CA TYR A 122 8.74 9.78 4.12
C TYR A 122 8.99 10.86 5.21
N THR A 123 7.91 11.44 5.73
CA THR A 123 8.00 12.49 6.76
C THR A 123 8.61 11.96 8.06
N SER A 124 8.20 10.76 8.49
CA SER A 124 8.72 10.13 9.71
C SER A 124 10.20 9.78 9.57
N ALA A 125 10.62 9.19 8.45
CA ALA A 125 12.02 8.88 8.16
C ALA A 125 12.90 10.13 8.20
N THR A 126 12.46 11.22 7.55
CA THR A 126 13.18 12.50 7.57
C THR A 126 13.32 13.06 9.00
N ARG A 127 12.27 12.98 9.81
CA ARG A 127 12.29 13.43 11.22
C ARG A 127 13.24 12.57 12.05
N ILE A 128 13.23 11.25 11.87
CA ILE A 128 14.13 10.30 12.54
C ILE A 128 15.58 10.66 12.26
N ILE A 129 15.95 10.81 10.96
CA ILE A 129 17.34 11.15 10.57
C ILE A 129 17.82 12.48 11.18
N LYS A 130 16.92 13.48 11.27
CA LYS A 130 17.26 14.76 11.90
C LYS A 130 17.37 14.64 13.42
N ALA A 131 16.44 13.99 14.07
CA ALA A 131 16.35 13.94 15.52
C ALA A 131 17.45 13.09 16.17
N ARG A 132 17.84 11.95 15.57
CA ARG A 132 18.89 11.10 16.10
C ARG A 132 20.28 11.75 16.14
N ARG A 133 20.48 12.89 15.44
CA ARG A 133 21.71 13.69 15.55
C ARG A 133 21.85 14.39 16.90
N LEU A 134 20.73 14.57 17.61
CA LEU A 134 20.66 15.24 18.91
C LEU A 134 20.71 14.24 20.08
N GLY A 135 20.48 12.96 19.81
CA GLY A 135 20.50 11.89 20.81
C GLY A 135 19.73 10.68 20.35
N ASP A 136 19.89 9.57 21.07
CA ASP A 136 19.24 8.31 20.77
C ASP A 136 17.71 8.41 20.90
N LEU A 137 17.04 7.83 19.93
CA LEU A 137 15.57 7.79 19.87
C LEU A 137 15.04 6.53 20.54
N ASN A 138 13.92 6.67 21.24
CA ASN A 138 13.12 5.58 21.78
C ASN A 138 11.76 5.50 21.07
N PHE A 139 10.96 4.48 21.40
CA PHE A 139 9.65 4.25 20.78
C PHE A 139 8.65 5.39 21.00
N GLU A 140 8.73 6.10 22.13
CA GLU A 140 7.88 7.28 22.39
C GLU A 140 8.23 8.43 21.45
N ASN A 141 9.52 8.67 21.23
CA ASN A 141 9.99 9.67 20.26
C ASN A 141 9.49 9.33 18.86
N LEU A 142 9.59 8.05 18.44
CA LEU A 142 9.08 7.59 17.14
C LEU A 142 7.58 7.84 16.97
N LYS A 143 6.77 7.56 18.01
CA LYS A 143 5.33 7.86 18.02
C LYS A 143 5.05 9.34 17.80
N LYS A 144 5.77 10.24 18.49
CA LYS A 144 5.66 11.70 18.34
C LYS A 144 6.07 12.17 16.94
N MET A 145 6.99 11.45 16.29
CA MET A 145 7.43 11.75 14.91
C MET A 145 6.47 11.25 13.83
N GLY A 146 5.37 10.59 14.20
CA GLY A 146 4.35 10.10 13.28
C GLY A 146 4.60 8.69 12.75
N VAL A 147 5.46 7.91 13.39
CA VAL A 147 5.60 6.48 13.08
C VAL A 147 4.35 5.72 13.52
N VAL A 148 3.80 4.90 12.64
CA VAL A 148 2.68 4.01 12.95
C VAL A 148 3.20 2.79 13.70
N LEU A 149 3.43 2.93 15.02
CA LEU A 149 4.06 1.89 15.86
C LEU A 149 3.34 0.55 15.78
N LYS A 150 2.02 0.53 15.67
CA LYS A 150 1.24 -0.72 15.52
C LYS A 150 1.68 -1.59 14.34
N ARG A 151 2.30 -1.00 13.31
CA ARG A 151 2.87 -1.70 12.16
C ARG A 151 4.38 -1.85 12.29
N ALA A 152 5.08 -0.81 12.75
CA ALA A 152 6.54 -0.76 12.77
C ALA A 152 7.17 -1.63 13.84
N LEU A 153 6.51 -1.87 14.97
CA LEU A 153 7.09 -2.52 16.16
C LEU A 153 7.67 -3.92 15.91
N TYR A 154 7.19 -4.62 14.88
CA TYR A 154 7.68 -5.96 14.50
C TYR A 154 8.96 -5.90 13.66
N PHE A 155 9.28 -4.75 13.11
CA PHE A 155 10.33 -4.56 12.10
C PHE A 155 11.46 -3.65 12.55
N ILE A 156 11.40 -3.10 13.78
CA ILE A 156 12.39 -2.14 14.27
C ILE A 156 12.90 -2.44 15.66
N THR A 157 14.13 -1.98 15.90
CA THR A 157 14.73 -1.85 17.24
C THR A 157 15.11 -0.41 17.54
N CYS A 158 15.15 -0.07 18.81
CA CYS A 158 15.72 1.16 19.33
C CYS A 158 16.78 0.79 20.37
N ASN A 159 18.04 1.16 20.13
CA ASN A 159 19.20 0.82 20.98
C ASN A 159 19.31 -0.71 21.19
N GLY A 160 19.15 -1.47 20.11
CA GLY A 160 19.23 -2.92 20.09
C GLY A 160 18.08 -3.66 20.74
N LYS A 161 17.00 -2.97 21.17
CA LYS A 161 15.85 -3.57 21.82
C LYS A 161 14.58 -3.41 21.00
N MET A 162 13.81 -4.48 20.86
CA MET A 162 12.44 -4.40 20.35
C MET A 162 11.50 -3.84 21.43
N MET A 163 10.38 -3.23 21.01
CA MET A 163 9.39 -2.70 21.96
C MET A 163 8.76 -3.77 22.84
N TYR A 164 8.56 -4.96 22.28
CA TYR A 164 8.12 -6.17 22.98
C TYR A 164 8.99 -7.34 22.50
N GLN A 165 9.17 -8.35 23.34
CA GLN A 165 9.78 -9.61 22.90
C GLN A 165 8.80 -10.31 21.93
N THR A 166 9.01 -10.10 20.65
CA THR A 166 8.18 -10.67 19.58
C THR A 166 9.00 -11.68 18.79
N LYS A 167 8.37 -12.77 18.38
CA LYS A 167 8.97 -13.67 17.41
C LYS A 167 8.96 -13.02 16.03
N VAL A 168 10.12 -13.00 15.37
CA VAL A 168 10.25 -12.52 13.98
C VAL A 168 9.92 -13.71 13.07
N GLU A 169 8.66 -14.10 13.07
CA GLU A 169 8.10 -15.19 12.26
C GLU A 169 6.95 -14.61 11.42
N GLU A 170 6.90 -14.97 10.13
CA GLU A 170 5.93 -14.43 9.18
C GLU A 170 4.49 -14.61 9.68
N ASP A 171 4.10 -15.81 10.04
CA ASP A 171 2.74 -16.13 10.49
C ASP A 171 2.33 -15.35 11.75
N TYR A 172 3.25 -15.17 12.69
CA TYR A 172 2.99 -14.42 13.91
C TYR A 172 2.77 -12.94 13.61
N ILE A 173 3.66 -12.35 12.82
CA ILE A 173 3.58 -10.94 12.44
C ILE A 173 2.33 -10.69 11.59
N ALA A 174 2.06 -11.55 10.60
CA ALA A 174 0.90 -11.43 9.71
C ALA A 174 -0.42 -11.43 10.50
N ARG A 175 -0.61 -12.39 11.44
CA ARG A 175 -1.83 -12.43 12.29
C ARG A 175 -2.02 -11.14 13.09
N ASN A 176 -0.95 -10.62 13.67
CA ASN A 176 -1.03 -9.39 14.47
C ASN A 176 -1.27 -8.15 13.59
N LEU A 177 -0.70 -8.10 12.38
CA LEU A 177 -0.94 -7.01 11.43
C LEU A 177 -2.38 -7.01 10.90
N LEU A 178 -2.98 -8.18 10.67
CA LEU A 178 -4.39 -8.31 10.28
C LEU A 178 -5.35 -7.73 11.32
N ALA A 179 -4.99 -7.80 12.60
CA ALA A 179 -5.77 -7.17 13.68
C ALA A 179 -5.71 -5.64 13.64
N VAL A 180 -4.72 -5.06 12.94
CA VAL A 180 -4.59 -3.60 12.76
C VAL A 180 -5.41 -3.17 11.56
N LYS A 181 -6.63 -2.65 11.81
CA LYS A 181 -7.50 -2.14 10.74
C LYS A 181 -6.79 -1.10 9.89
N GLU A 182 -6.68 -1.35 8.60
CA GLU A 182 -6.23 -0.38 7.61
C GLU A 182 -7.33 0.68 7.40
N LYS A 183 -6.92 1.95 7.29
CA LYS A 183 -7.84 3.01 6.88
C LYS A 183 -7.96 2.99 5.36
N LEU A 184 -8.91 2.23 4.86
CA LEU A 184 -9.25 2.24 3.43
C LEU A 184 -10.12 3.46 3.09
N PRO A 185 -10.06 3.96 1.85
CA PRO A 185 -10.99 4.97 1.34
C PRO A 185 -12.44 4.50 1.49
N ARG A 186 -13.36 5.45 1.69
CA ARG A 186 -14.79 5.13 1.88
C ARG A 186 -15.37 4.37 0.70
N GLU A 187 -14.92 4.68 -0.50
CA GLU A 187 -15.33 4.04 -1.75
C GLU A 187 -14.99 2.55 -1.75
N VAL A 188 -13.84 2.16 -1.20
CA VAL A 188 -13.39 0.77 -1.06
C VAL A 188 -14.18 0.04 0.04
N LEU A 189 -14.52 0.74 1.13
CA LEU A 189 -15.29 0.17 2.25
C LEU A 189 -16.76 -0.06 1.87
N ASN A 190 -17.34 0.82 1.06
CA ASN A 190 -18.70 0.74 0.57
C ASN A 190 -18.71 0.07 -0.80
N MET A 191 -18.51 -1.25 -0.87
CA MET A 191 -18.48 -2.03 -2.12
C MET A 191 -19.76 -1.94 -2.97
N ASN A 192 -20.73 -1.11 -2.60
CA ASN A 192 -21.94 -0.80 -3.35
C ASN A 192 -21.74 0.44 -4.24
N TYR A 193 -20.62 0.50 -4.99
CA TYR A 193 -20.44 1.57 -5.95
C TYR A 193 -21.38 1.35 -7.14
N ARG A 194 -22.46 2.12 -7.18
CA ARG A 194 -23.33 2.23 -8.34
C ARG A 194 -23.04 3.57 -9.01
N GLN A 195 -22.47 3.55 -10.20
CA GLN A 195 -22.37 4.75 -11.01
C GLN A 195 -23.80 5.21 -11.36
N LEU A 196 -24.18 6.39 -10.87
CA LEU A 196 -25.46 6.98 -11.24
C LEU A 196 -25.35 7.42 -12.70
N SER A 197 -26.25 6.92 -13.55
CA SER A 197 -26.44 7.44 -14.89
C SER A 197 -27.05 8.84 -14.80
N LEU A 198 -26.63 9.76 -15.67
CA LEU A 198 -27.28 11.07 -15.84
C LEU A 198 -28.77 10.97 -16.14
N PHE A 199 -29.26 9.79 -16.55
CA PHE A 199 -30.65 9.48 -16.89
C PHE A 199 -31.40 8.68 -15.80
N ASP A 200 -30.77 8.37 -14.67
CA ASP A 200 -31.42 7.71 -13.52
C ASP A 200 -32.27 8.74 -12.73
N THR A 201 -33.43 9.10 -13.27
CA THR A 201 -34.34 10.06 -12.66
C THR A 201 -35.04 9.59 -11.39
N ASN A 202 -34.99 8.30 -11.05
CA ASN A 202 -35.75 7.74 -9.93
C ASN A 202 -35.04 7.69 -8.57
N THR A 203 -33.74 8.03 -8.49
CA THR A 203 -32.99 7.88 -7.23
C THR A 203 -32.66 9.23 -6.55
N ALA A 204 -32.77 10.35 -7.26
CA ALA A 204 -32.44 11.68 -6.71
C ALA A 204 -33.47 12.21 -5.73
N TYR A 205 -34.72 11.75 -5.78
CA TYR A 205 -35.79 12.23 -4.90
C TYR A 205 -35.94 11.48 -3.58
N SER A 206 -35.30 10.34 -3.39
CA SER A 206 -35.39 9.57 -2.14
C SER A 206 -34.35 9.96 -1.07
N LEU A 207 -33.37 10.78 -1.41
CA LEU A 207 -32.30 11.23 -0.50
C LEU A 207 -32.57 12.64 0.10
N LEU A 208 -33.72 13.25 -0.23
CA LEU A 208 -34.11 14.58 0.29
C LEU A 208 -35.36 14.52 1.20
N LYS A 209 -35.64 13.36 1.80
CA LYS A 209 -36.65 13.25 2.86
C LYS A 209 -36.04 12.75 4.16
#